data_555bdbd2df6b48aa2e9dec512fc7b724
#
_entry.id   555bdbd2df6b48aa2e9dec512fc7b724
#
_cell.length_a   1.000
_cell.length_b   1.000
_cell.length_c   1.000
_cell.angle_alpha   90.00
_cell.angle_beta   90.00
_cell.angle_gamma   90.00
#
_symmetry.space_group_name_H-M   'P 1'
#
loop_
_entity.id
_entity.type
_entity.pdbx_description
1 polymer ?
#
loop_
_entity_poly.entity_id
_entity_poly.type
_entity_poly.pdbx_seq_one_letter_code
_entity_poly.pdbx_strand_id
1 'polypeptide(L)'
;VLNNKENVMSNKYLYSTIALLIAAVVLSSPLTAQQVADTLFKPNVGAPAFKEGTGPTVLIDEGHYNFHTMNGRYLAFTRLLQRDGYVVKPNPGRFTRTDLDRAKILVIANALAKQNEEDWYLPTPSAFDSSEIAVVRDWVRDGGSLWLIADHMPFPGAAGPLAAELGIIMGNGFALDPETEEGRMRFARFDNSLTDHPITRGRNQSERIDSVIAFTGQAFRFESRGEPLMTLGRNIVLFMPEVAWQFSKLTPSMSASGMLQGAVVSFGKGRVAVFGEAAMFSAQVTGPERRPAGMNDPSAPQNAQFALNVLHWLSGLL
;
A
#
# COMPACT_ATOMS: atom_id res chain seq x y z
N VAL A 1 -33.71 -50.16 21.96
CA VAL A 1 -32.24 -50.45 21.83
C VAL A 1 -31.94 -50.79 20.38
N LEU A 2 -31.68 -49.83 19.53
CA LEU A 2 -31.04 -50.03 18.20
C LEU A 2 -30.57 -48.67 17.62
N ASN A 3 -29.32 -48.68 17.20
CA ASN A 3 -28.64 -47.72 16.29
C ASN A 3 -28.20 -46.36 16.81
N ASN A 4 -27.04 -46.41 17.43
CA ASN A 4 -26.17 -45.24 17.61
C ASN A 4 -24.70 -45.52 17.12
N LYS A 5 -24.54 -46.28 16.02
CA LYS A 5 -23.19 -46.62 15.49
C LYS A 5 -22.89 -46.07 14.10
N GLU A 6 -23.84 -45.50 13.36
CA GLU A 6 -23.60 -45.03 11.98
C GLU A 6 -23.16 -43.56 11.87
N ASN A 7 -23.39 -42.75 12.91
CA ASN A 7 -23.00 -41.31 12.84
C ASN A 7 -21.56 -40.99 13.25
N VAL A 8 -20.78 -41.97 13.72
CA VAL A 8 -19.37 -41.72 14.15
C VAL A 8 -18.37 -41.99 13.04
N MET A 9 -18.72 -42.77 12.01
CA MET A 9 -17.80 -43.04 10.89
C MET A 9 -17.82 -41.95 9.81
N SER A 10 -18.90 -41.24 9.62
CA SER A 10 -18.99 -40.15 8.61
C SER A 10 -18.11 -38.94 8.95
N ASN A 11 -17.94 -38.62 10.23
CA ASN A 11 -17.13 -37.46 10.64
C ASN A 11 -15.64 -37.68 10.57
N LYS A 12 -15.15 -38.92 10.66
CA LYS A 12 -13.69 -39.18 10.57
C LYS A 12 -13.12 -39.03 9.17
N TYR A 13 -13.91 -39.34 8.15
CA TYR A 13 -13.46 -39.18 6.74
C TYR A 13 -13.54 -37.72 6.28
N LEU A 14 -14.45 -36.91 6.83
CA LEU A 14 -14.54 -35.48 6.49
C LEU A 14 -13.32 -34.70 7.01
N TYR A 15 -12.85 -35.01 8.20
CA TYR A 15 -11.64 -34.36 8.77
C TYR A 15 -10.34 -34.81 8.11
N SER A 16 -10.27 -36.05 7.59
CA SER A 16 -9.09 -36.54 6.87
C SER A 16 -8.96 -35.90 5.48
N THR A 17 -10.06 -35.62 4.82
CA THR A 17 -10.05 -34.99 3.47
C THR A 17 -9.70 -33.51 3.55
N ILE A 18 -10.16 -32.81 4.59
CA ILE A 18 -9.80 -31.40 4.83
C ILE A 18 -8.32 -31.26 5.27
N ALA A 19 -7.81 -32.20 6.07
CA ALA A 19 -6.40 -32.21 6.46
C ALA A 19 -5.45 -32.50 5.28
N LEU A 20 -5.85 -33.32 4.30
CA LEU A 20 -5.07 -33.57 3.07
C LEU A 20 -5.10 -32.40 2.09
N LEU A 21 -6.20 -31.65 1.99
CA LEU A 21 -6.27 -30.43 1.18
C LEU A 21 -5.41 -29.29 1.76
N ILE A 22 -5.33 -29.16 3.08
CA ILE A 22 -4.47 -28.17 3.74
C ILE A 22 -2.98 -28.57 3.60
N ALA A 23 -2.64 -29.86 3.62
CA ALA A 23 -1.27 -30.33 3.42
C ALA A 23 -0.79 -30.21 1.96
N ALA A 24 -1.69 -30.24 0.97
CA ALA A 24 -1.34 -30.08 -0.44
C ALA A 24 -1.03 -28.62 -0.82
N VAL A 25 -1.54 -27.64 -0.08
CA VAL A 25 -1.24 -26.21 -0.29
C VAL A 25 0.14 -25.80 0.27
N VAL A 26 0.71 -26.57 1.20
CA VAL A 26 2.02 -26.28 1.83
C VAL A 26 3.21 -26.72 0.96
N LEU A 27 3.00 -27.51 -0.10
CA LEU A 27 4.07 -28.02 -0.98
C LEU A 27 4.14 -27.32 -2.35
N SER A 28 3.34 -26.30 -2.58
CA SER A 28 3.50 -25.46 -3.79
C SER A 28 4.63 -24.47 -3.56
N SER A 29 5.75 -24.75 -4.19
CA SER A 29 6.97 -23.97 -4.21
C SER A 29 6.76 -22.46 -4.35
N PRO A 30 7.57 -21.60 -3.70
CA PRO A 30 7.47 -20.13 -3.77
C PRO A 30 7.73 -19.55 -5.18
N LEU A 31 7.93 -20.36 -6.18
CA LEU A 31 8.20 -19.94 -7.57
C LEU A 31 6.95 -19.44 -8.34
N THR A 32 5.73 -19.61 -7.83
CA THR A 32 4.50 -19.29 -8.59
C THR A 32 3.86 -17.95 -8.27
N ALA A 33 4.33 -17.26 -7.24
CA ALA A 33 3.72 -15.99 -6.78
C ALA A 33 4.62 -14.76 -6.98
N GLN A 34 5.68 -14.85 -7.77
CA GLN A 34 6.55 -13.69 -7.97
C GLN A 34 5.81 -12.59 -8.74
N GLN A 35 5.53 -11.49 -8.05
CA GLN A 35 5.04 -10.26 -8.65
C GLN A 35 6.21 -9.52 -9.28
N VAL A 36 6.10 -9.23 -10.58
CA VAL A 36 7.12 -8.46 -11.34
C VAL A 36 6.47 -7.25 -12.00
N ALA A 37 7.26 -6.21 -12.25
CA ALA A 37 6.77 -5.03 -12.96
C ALA A 37 6.27 -5.41 -14.36
N ASP A 38 5.10 -4.88 -14.73
CA ASP A 38 4.63 -4.89 -16.11
C ASP A 38 5.34 -3.78 -16.89
N THR A 39 6.44 -4.15 -17.54
CA THR A 39 7.26 -3.21 -18.31
C THR A 39 6.59 -2.71 -19.59
N LEU A 40 5.53 -3.40 -20.04
CA LEU A 40 4.78 -3.06 -21.25
C LEU A 40 3.65 -2.09 -20.98
N PHE A 41 3.17 -2.02 -19.74
CA PHE A 41 2.09 -1.10 -19.38
C PHE A 41 2.51 0.36 -19.56
N LYS A 42 1.67 1.10 -20.26
CA LYS A 42 1.84 2.54 -20.52
C LYS A 42 0.65 3.28 -19.93
N PRO A 43 0.78 3.89 -18.74
CA PRO A 43 -0.31 4.62 -18.13
C PRO A 43 -0.75 5.78 -19.05
N ASN A 44 -2.05 5.97 -19.18
CA ASN A 44 -2.60 7.11 -19.92
C ASN A 44 -2.73 8.32 -19.01
N VAL A 45 -2.34 9.50 -19.52
CA VAL A 45 -2.54 10.80 -18.87
C VAL A 45 -3.30 11.68 -19.85
N GLY A 46 -4.58 11.89 -19.59
CA GLY A 46 -5.46 12.64 -20.51
C GLY A 46 -5.13 14.13 -20.56
N ALA A 47 -4.80 14.74 -19.42
CA ALA A 47 -4.50 16.17 -19.28
C ALA A 47 -3.34 16.37 -18.30
N PRO A 48 -2.08 16.37 -18.75
CA PRO A 48 -0.91 16.56 -17.87
C PRO A 48 -1.01 17.87 -17.06
N ALA A 49 -0.59 17.79 -15.79
CA ALA A 49 -0.60 18.95 -14.90
C ALA A 49 0.48 19.98 -15.26
N PHE A 50 1.59 19.50 -15.81
CA PHE A 50 2.72 20.34 -16.21
C PHE A 50 3.20 19.96 -17.61
N LYS A 51 3.89 20.89 -18.28
CA LYS A 51 4.68 20.54 -19.44
C LYS A 51 5.75 19.53 -19.05
N GLU A 52 6.06 18.61 -19.93
CA GLU A 52 7.04 17.53 -19.69
C GLU A 52 8.34 18.05 -19.05
N GLY A 53 8.69 17.49 -17.89
CA GLY A 53 9.89 17.82 -17.15
C GLY A 53 9.96 19.21 -16.54
N THR A 54 8.83 19.96 -16.47
CA THR A 54 8.81 21.30 -15.84
C THR A 54 8.07 21.33 -14.51
N GLY A 55 7.42 20.25 -14.12
CA GLY A 55 6.75 20.13 -12.84
C GLY A 55 7.70 19.99 -11.64
N PRO A 56 7.17 19.97 -10.43
CA PRO A 56 7.96 19.79 -9.22
C PRO A 56 8.79 18.51 -9.23
N THR A 57 9.93 18.55 -8.53
CA THR A 57 10.75 17.33 -8.33
C THR A 57 10.09 16.42 -7.31
N VAL A 58 10.01 15.14 -7.67
CA VAL A 58 9.57 14.01 -6.82
C VAL A 58 10.78 13.12 -6.61
N LEU A 59 11.15 12.89 -5.35
CA LEU A 59 12.13 11.88 -4.97
C LEU A 59 11.42 10.57 -4.65
N ILE A 60 11.90 9.47 -5.20
CA ILE A 60 11.48 8.10 -4.84
C ILE A 60 12.59 7.50 -3.99
N ASP A 61 12.25 7.10 -2.77
CA ASP A 61 13.19 6.46 -1.85
C ASP A 61 13.64 5.10 -2.39
N GLU A 62 14.94 4.89 -2.45
CA GLU A 62 15.61 3.65 -2.84
C GLU A 62 16.77 3.31 -1.89
N GLY A 63 16.93 4.11 -0.81
CA GLY A 63 18.01 3.97 0.16
C GLY A 63 17.71 3.02 1.32
N HIS A 64 16.47 2.54 1.45
CA HIS A 64 15.98 1.80 2.62
C HIS A 64 15.41 0.42 2.24
N TYR A 65 16.18 -0.36 1.46
CA TYR A 65 15.78 -1.71 1.01
C TYR A 65 14.34 -1.76 0.47
N ASN A 66 13.94 -0.70 -0.23
CA ASN A 66 12.59 -0.51 -0.71
C ASN A 66 12.16 -1.60 -1.68
N PHE A 67 11.04 -2.26 -1.39
CA PHE A 67 10.49 -3.27 -2.27
C PHE A 67 9.95 -2.68 -3.59
N HIS A 68 9.62 -1.37 -3.56
CA HIS A 68 9.15 -0.62 -4.72
C HIS A 68 10.13 0.50 -5.07
N THR A 69 10.88 0.32 -6.15
CA THR A 69 11.87 1.28 -6.66
C THR A 69 11.44 1.86 -8.00
N MET A 70 12.00 3.00 -8.39
CA MET A 70 11.67 3.78 -9.59
C MET A 70 11.72 2.94 -10.89
N ASN A 71 12.76 2.11 -11.02
CA ASN A 71 12.97 1.24 -12.17
C ASN A 71 12.55 -0.22 -11.92
N GLY A 72 12.09 -0.53 -10.71
CA GLY A 72 11.56 -1.82 -10.30
C GLY A 72 10.04 -1.86 -10.40
N ARG A 73 9.37 -2.30 -9.32
CA ARG A 73 7.91 -2.45 -9.29
C ARG A 73 7.15 -1.14 -9.49
N TYR A 74 7.77 0.03 -9.23
CA TYR A 74 7.18 1.35 -9.48
C TYR A 74 7.56 1.97 -10.83
N LEU A 75 8.06 1.18 -11.80
CA LEU A 75 8.34 1.67 -13.14
C LEU A 75 7.13 2.33 -13.81
N ALA A 76 5.95 1.73 -13.68
CA ALA A 76 4.71 2.29 -14.23
C ALA A 76 4.28 3.58 -13.50
N PHE A 77 4.43 3.63 -12.18
CA PHE A 77 4.22 4.83 -11.37
C PHE A 77 5.16 5.95 -11.80
N THR A 78 6.44 5.66 -11.92
CA THR A 78 7.45 6.62 -12.41
C THR A 78 7.06 7.20 -13.78
N ARG A 79 6.69 6.35 -14.72
CA ARG A 79 6.25 6.76 -16.06
C ARG A 79 4.97 7.59 -16.02
N LEU A 80 4.03 7.27 -15.11
CA LEU A 80 2.82 8.04 -14.90
C LEU A 80 3.14 9.47 -14.47
N LEU A 81 4.00 9.64 -13.46
CA LEU A 81 4.42 10.94 -12.95
C LEU A 81 5.16 11.75 -14.02
N GLN A 82 6.09 11.13 -14.75
CA GLN A 82 6.84 11.78 -15.84
C GLN A 82 5.91 12.28 -16.95
N ARG A 83 4.89 11.48 -17.31
CA ARG A 83 3.88 11.87 -18.31
C ARG A 83 2.98 13.00 -17.85
N ASP A 84 2.78 13.14 -16.54
CA ASP A 84 2.05 14.27 -15.95
C ASP A 84 2.92 15.52 -15.79
N GLY A 85 4.20 15.41 -16.20
CA GLY A 85 5.18 16.49 -16.30
C GLY A 85 6.10 16.68 -15.11
N TYR A 86 6.04 15.81 -14.09
CA TYR A 86 6.94 15.86 -12.94
C TYR A 86 8.37 15.45 -13.29
N VAL A 87 9.33 15.99 -12.53
CA VAL A 87 10.73 15.56 -12.56
C VAL A 87 10.92 14.47 -11.50
N VAL A 88 11.02 13.21 -11.92
CA VAL A 88 11.16 12.08 -10.98
C VAL A 88 12.62 11.66 -10.88
N LYS A 89 13.12 11.52 -9.65
CA LYS A 89 14.50 11.14 -9.36
C LYS A 89 14.54 10.10 -8.22
N PRO A 90 15.50 9.17 -8.23
CA PRO A 90 15.73 8.29 -7.09
C PRO A 90 16.43 9.03 -5.95
N ASN A 91 16.17 8.61 -4.72
CA ASN A 91 16.97 8.91 -3.54
C ASN A 91 17.66 7.62 -3.08
N PRO A 92 18.90 7.36 -3.50
CA PRO A 92 19.54 6.06 -3.26
C PRO A 92 20.21 5.93 -1.89
N GLY A 93 20.16 6.96 -1.08
CA GLY A 93 20.85 7.04 0.21
C GLY A 93 19.95 7.50 1.34
N ARG A 94 20.58 7.74 2.48
CA ARG A 94 19.93 8.27 3.67
C ARG A 94 19.26 9.61 3.41
N PHE A 95 18.23 9.91 4.19
CA PHE A 95 17.57 11.20 4.11
C PHE A 95 18.45 12.29 4.74
N THR A 96 18.79 13.28 3.92
CA THR A 96 19.44 14.50 4.39
C THR A 96 18.57 15.71 4.08
N ARG A 97 18.66 16.77 4.91
CA ARG A 97 17.92 17.99 4.63
C ARG A 97 18.31 18.58 3.28
N THR A 98 19.59 18.51 2.91
CA THR A 98 20.13 19.03 1.64
C THR A 98 19.49 18.33 0.43
N ASP A 99 19.26 17.02 0.50
CA ASP A 99 18.65 16.29 -0.61
C ASP A 99 17.15 16.54 -0.68
N LEU A 100 16.47 16.55 0.47
CA LEU A 100 15.03 16.80 0.52
C LEU A 100 14.65 18.23 0.09
N ASP A 101 15.48 19.24 0.39
CA ASP A 101 15.25 20.63 -0.02
C ASP A 101 15.32 20.85 -1.55
N ARG A 102 15.83 19.87 -2.31
CA ARG A 102 15.82 19.87 -3.79
C ARG A 102 14.53 19.35 -4.40
N ALA A 103 13.61 18.88 -3.56
CA ALA A 103 12.35 18.27 -4.01
C ALA A 103 11.14 18.94 -3.35
N LYS A 104 10.00 18.79 -4.01
CA LYS A 104 8.71 19.15 -3.42
C LYS A 104 8.06 17.97 -2.74
N ILE A 105 8.27 16.77 -3.27
CA ILE A 105 7.59 15.55 -2.81
C ILE A 105 8.64 14.45 -2.59
N LEU A 106 8.55 13.77 -1.44
CA LEU A 106 9.23 12.51 -1.15
C LEU A 106 8.20 11.38 -1.18
N VAL A 107 8.47 10.34 -1.95
CA VAL A 107 7.70 9.08 -1.97
C VAL A 107 8.52 8.00 -1.31
N ILE A 108 8.00 7.42 -0.23
CA ILE A 108 8.55 6.25 0.44
C ILE A 108 7.58 5.10 0.22
N ALA A 109 8.02 4.05 -0.46
CA ALA A 109 7.17 2.90 -0.77
C ALA A 109 7.81 1.60 -0.31
N ASN A 110 7.19 0.95 0.66
CA ASN A 110 7.59 -0.34 1.19
C ASN A 110 9.08 -0.39 1.57
N ALA A 111 9.53 0.59 2.37
CA ALA A 111 10.86 0.60 2.98
C ALA A 111 11.00 -0.54 3.99
N LEU A 112 12.21 -1.08 4.11
CA LEU A 112 12.57 -2.17 5.01
C LEU A 112 13.84 -1.85 5.79
N ALA A 113 13.97 -2.44 6.96
CA ALA A 113 15.27 -2.62 7.56
C ALA A 113 16.02 -3.77 6.86
N LYS A 114 17.34 -3.72 6.83
CA LYS A 114 18.18 -4.76 6.22
C LYS A 114 17.81 -6.18 6.68
N GLN A 115 17.44 -6.33 7.94
CA GLN A 115 17.04 -7.62 8.52
C GLN A 115 15.86 -8.27 7.77
N ASN A 116 14.94 -7.47 7.23
CA ASN A 116 13.74 -7.96 6.56
C ASN A 116 13.79 -7.77 5.02
N GLU A 117 14.98 -7.54 4.45
CA GLU A 117 15.13 -7.35 2.99
C GLU A 117 14.67 -8.60 2.22
N GLU A 118 15.07 -9.80 2.68
CA GLU A 118 14.74 -11.08 2.06
C GLU A 118 13.72 -11.87 2.87
N ASP A 119 13.77 -11.78 4.19
CA ASP A 119 12.98 -12.59 5.12
C ASP A 119 11.96 -11.74 5.89
N TRP A 120 10.71 -12.00 5.67
CA TRP A 120 9.61 -11.21 6.23
C TRP A 120 9.02 -11.85 7.50
N TYR A 121 9.71 -11.67 8.63
CA TYR A 121 9.30 -12.15 9.94
C TYR A 121 9.54 -11.09 11.03
N LEU A 122 8.93 -11.30 12.20
CA LEU A 122 9.17 -10.45 13.38
C LEU A 122 10.54 -10.72 14.02
N PRO A 123 11.20 -9.70 14.59
CA PRO A 123 10.76 -8.30 14.64
C PRO A 123 10.95 -7.58 13.31
N THR A 124 10.17 -6.50 13.12
CA THR A 124 10.29 -5.60 11.97
C THR A 124 10.84 -4.25 12.47
N PRO A 125 12.17 -4.12 12.60
CA PRO A 125 12.78 -2.88 13.07
C PRO A 125 12.55 -1.74 12.06
N SER A 126 12.74 -0.49 12.54
CA SER A 126 12.60 0.70 11.68
C SER A 126 13.53 0.63 10.48
N ALA A 127 13.02 1.01 9.31
CA ALA A 127 13.83 1.22 8.10
C ALA A 127 14.74 2.44 8.24
N PHE A 128 14.38 3.39 9.09
CA PHE A 128 15.02 4.69 9.24
C PHE A 128 15.63 4.84 10.64
N ASP A 129 16.77 5.46 10.76
CA ASP A 129 17.26 5.85 12.07
C ASP A 129 16.55 7.13 12.58
N SER A 130 16.77 7.46 13.86
CA SER A 130 16.12 8.59 14.51
C SER A 130 16.47 9.95 13.89
N SER A 131 17.67 10.09 13.32
CA SER A 131 18.08 11.33 12.66
C SER A 131 17.37 11.52 11.32
N GLU A 132 17.18 10.46 10.56
CA GLU A 132 16.42 10.48 9.30
C GLU A 132 14.94 10.78 9.53
N ILE A 133 14.35 10.13 10.54
CA ILE A 133 12.98 10.39 10.97
C ILE A 133 12.80 11.87 11.31
N ALA A 134 13.72 12.45 12.10
CA ALA A 134 13.68 13.86 12.44
C ALA A 134 13.81 14.77 11.21
N VAL A 135 14.72 14.43 10.29
CA VAL A 135 14.93 15.19 9.04
C VAL A 135 13.66 15.20 8.18
N VAL A 136 13.03 14.04 7.96
CA VAL A 136 11.80 13.94 7.17
C VAL A 136 10.66 14.68 7.85
N ARG A 137 10.43 14.47 9.16
CA ARG A 137 9.42 15.16 9.94
C ARG A 137 9.55 16.68 9.86
N ASP A 138 10.76 17.20 10.09
CA ASP A 138 11.01 18.64 10.11
C ASP A 138 10.92 19.25 8.70
N TRP A 139 11.38 18.54 7.68
CA TRP A 139 11.21 18.95 6.29
C TRP A 139 9.72 19.04 5.89
N VAL A 140 8.91 18.06 6.27
CA VAL A 140 7.44 18.13 6.05
C VAL A 140 6.84 19.29 6.82
N ARG A 141 7.20 19.48 8.11
CA ARG A 141 6.71 20.61 8.92
C ARG A 141 6.98 21.96 8.26
N ASP A 142 8.11 22.09 7.59
CA ASP A 142 8.54 23.31 6.92
C ASP A 142 7.90 23.54 5.55
N GLY A 143 7.17 22.57 4.98
CA GLY A 143 6.40 22.72 3.74
C GLY A 143 6.71 21.69 2.65
N GLY A 144 7.55 20.70 2.92
CA GLY A 144 7.71 19.52 2.09
C GLY A 144 6.46 18.66 2.06
N SER A 145 6.34 17.75 1.12
CA SER A 145 5.21 16.85 0.99
C SER A 145 5.67 15.40 0.98
N LEU A 146 5.07 14.57 1.83
CA LEU A 146 5.42 13.15 1.95
C LEU A 146 4.28 12.27 1.42
N TRP A 147 4.62 11.30 0.58
CA TRP A 147 3.76 10.17 0.26
C TRP A 147 4.34 8.91 0.89
N LEU A 148 3.77 8.49 2.01
CA LEU A 148 4.19 7.30 2.75
C LEU A 148 3.30 6.12 2.41
N ILE A 149 3.88 5.07 1.85
CA ILE A 149 3.20 3.85 1.46
C ILE A 149 3.85 2.69 2.19
N ALA A 150 3.07 2.00 3.00
CA ALA A 150 3.51 0.80 3.69
C ALA A 150 2.38 -0.24 3.59
N ASP A 151 2.59 -1.23 2.77
CA ASP A 151 1.68 -2.33 2.49
C ASP A 151 1.54 -3.24 3.73
N HIS A 152 1.22 -4.50 3.57
CA HIS A 152 1.16 -5.48 4.66
C HIS A 152 2.51 -5.69 5.38
N MET A 153 2.53 -6.46 6.47
CA MET A 153 3.75 -6.86 7.16
C MET A 153 4.81 -7.38 6.16
N PRO A 154 6.07 -6.95 6.27
CA PRO A 154 6.73 -6.23 7.38
C PRO A 154 6.79 -4.70 7.21
N PHE A 155 6.28 -4.15 6.12
CA PHE A 155 6.45 -2.74 5.74
C PHE A 155 5.88 -1.75 6.76
N PRO A 156 4.68 -1.98 7.37
CA PRO A 156 4.15 -1.07 8.37
C PRO A 156 4.99 -1.03 9.66
N GLY A 157 5.59 -2.18 10.03
CA GLY A 157 6.52 -2.22 11.16
C GLY A 157 7.76 -1.38 10.90
N ALA A 158 8.32 -1.51 9.71
CA ALA A 158 9.52 -0.76 9.31
C ALA A 158 9.26 0.75 9.14
N ALA A 159 8.08 1.14 8.64
CA ALA A 159 7.67 2.54 8.49
C ALA A 159 7.07 3.14 9.77
N GLY A 160 6.68 2.32 10.73
CA GLY A 160 5.92 2.69 11.92
C GLY A 160 6.52 3.85 12.73
N PRO A 161 7.81 3.86 13.05
CA PRO A 161 8.42 4.96 13.80
C PRO A 161 8.33 6.32 13.09
N LEU A 162 8.50 6.38 11.77
CA LEU A 162 8.30 7.60 10.99
C LEU A 162 6.81 7.99 10.96
N ALA A 163 5.92 7.03 10.77
CA ALA A 163 4.48 7.27 10.75
C ALA A 163 3.99 7.82 12.10
N ALA A 164 4.52 7.32 13.23
CA ALA A 164 4.17 7.77 14.57
C ALA A 164 4.52 9.25 14.81
N GLU A 165 5.66 9.74 14.30
CA GLU A 165 6.02 11.16 14.36
C GLU A 165 5.05 12.08 13.61
N LEU A 166 4.25 11.51 12.72
CA LEU A 166 3.21 12.19 11.96
C LEU A 166 1.80 11.94 12.53
N GLY A 167 1.70 11.29 13.68
CA GLY A 167 0.44 10.94 14.36
C GLY A 167 -0.33 9.78 13.73
N ILE A 168 0.36 8.87 13.04
CA ILE A 168 -0.22 7.71 12.35
C ILE A 168 0.20 6.42 13.05
N ILE A 169 -0.75 5.59 13.44
CA ILE A 169 -0.51 4.27 14.03
C ILE A 169 -0.80 3.21 12.97
N MET A 170 0.25 2.58 12.47
CA MET A 170 0.17 1.51 11.47
C MET A 170 -0.03 0.14 12.12
N GLY A 171 -0.86 -0.69 11.50
CA GLY A 171 -1.05 -2.09 11.88
C GLY A 171 -0.07 -3.00 11.13
N ASN A 172 0.92 -3.56 11.84
CA ASN A 172 1.91 -4.44 11.22
C ASN A 172 1.33 -5.83 10.94
N GLY A 173 0.48 -5.92 9.92
CA GLY A 173 -0.27 -7.13 9.59
C GLY A 173 -0.87 -7.06 8.18
N PHE A 174 -1.92 -7.85 7.98
CA PHE A 174 -2.66 -7.98 6.73
C PHE A 174 -4.12 -7.64 6.99
N ALA A 175 -4.64 -6.61 6.33
CA ALA A 175 -6.06 -6.30 6.33
C ALA A 175 -6.75 -7.10 5.23
N LEU A 176 -7.53 -8.08 5.60
CA LEU A 176 -8.18 -9.03 4.67
C LEU A 176 -9.65 -9.18 5.04
N ASP A 177 -10.47 -9.45 4.03
CA ASP A 177 -11.81 -9.99 4.22
C ASP A 177 -11.69 -11.52 4.29
N PRO A 178 -11.98 -12.15 5.45
CA PRO A 178 -11.83 -13.60 5.59
C PRO A 178 -12.84 -14.41 4.76
N GLU A 179 -13.85 -13.78 4.19
CA GLU A 179 -14.85 -14.42 3.35
C GLU A 179 -14.50 -14.38 1.85
N THR A 180 -13.43 -13.64 1.47
CA THR A 180 -13.00 -13.54 0.08
C THR A 180 -11.64 -14.20 -0.11
N GLU A 181 -11.49 -14.98 -1.18
CA GLU A 181 -10.23 -15.66 -1.48
C GLU A 181 -9.18 -14.73 -2.13
N GLU A 182 -9.57 -13.56 -2.62
CA GLU A 182 -8.74 -12.75 -3.51
C GLU A 182 -7.99 -11.59 -2.83
N GLY A 183 -8.26 -11.27 -1.59
CA GLY A 183 -7.65 -10.14 -0.86
C GLY A 183 -7.92 -8.76 -1.48
N ARG A 184 -8.65 -8.69 -2.59
CA ARG A 184 -8.98 -7.43 -3.29
C ARG A 184 -10.05 -6.68 -2.54
N MET A 185 -9.85 -5.38 -2.37
CA MET A 185 -10.80 -4.49 -1.73
C MET A 185 -11.17 -3.35 -2.68
N ARG A 186 -12.46 -3.09 -2.82
CA ARG A 186 -12.98 -1.95 -3.56
C ARG A 186 -13.37 -0.85 -2.57
N PHE A 187 -12.89 0.35 -2.83
CA PHE A 187 -13.33 1.57 -2.15
C PHE A 187 -14.12 2.41 -3.14
N ALA A 188 -15.32 2.83 -2.77
CA ALA A 188 -16.21 3.54 -3.69
C ALA A 188 -17.02 4.63 -2.99
N ARG A 189 -17.40 5.66 -3.77
CA ARG A 189 -18.19 6.77 -3.23
C ARG A 189 -19.61 6.36 -2.86
N PHE A 190 -20.20 5.41 -3.59
CA PHE A 190 -21.60 5.01 -3.41
C PHE A 190 -21.88 4.34 -2.05
N ASP A 191 -20.87 3.72 -1.43
CA ASP A 191 -20.94 3.08 -0.12
C ASP A 191 -20.20 3.86 0.98
N ASN A 192 -19.66 5.03 0.63
CA ASN A 192 -18.86 5.93 1.49
C ASN A 192 -17.53 5.32 1.98
N SER A 193 -17.07 4.20 1.41
CA SER A 193 -15.73 3.68 1.68
C SER A 193 -14.63 4.53 1.03
N LEU A 194 -14.95 5.27 -0.04
CA LEU A 194 -14.12 6.31 -0.65
C LEU A 194 -14.72 7.70 -0.36
N THR A 195 -13.99 8.51 0.39
CA THR A 195 -14.46 9.83 0.87
C THR A 195 -14.56 10.86 -0.26
N ASP A 196 -15.53 11.78 -0.16
CA ASP A 196 -15.61 12.97 -1.01
C ASP A 196 -14.57 14.02 -0.56
N HIS A 197 -13.44 14.05 -1.23
CA HIS A 197 -12.27 14.89 -0.91
C HIS A 197 -11.76 15.58 -2.19
N PRO A 198 -11.00 16.70 -2.16
CA PRO A 198 -10.37 17.26 -3.36
C PRO A 198 -9.63 16.22 -4.21
N ILE A 199 -8.90 15.28 -3.60
CA ILE A 199 -8.22 14.17 -4.29
C ILE A 199 -9.21 13.31 -5.10
N THR A 200 -10.37 12.99 -4.55
CA THR A 200 -11.36 12.16 -5.25
C THR A 200 -12.26 12.97 -6.19
N ARG A 201 -12.27 14.29 -6.07
CA ARG A 201 -12.93 15.18 -7.05
C ARG A 201 -12.06 15.48 -8.26
N GLY A 202 -10.72 15.53 -8.09
CA GLY A 202 -9.78 15.96 -9.11
C GLY A 202 -9.90 17.44 -9.44
N ARG A 203 -9.12 17.90 -10.42
CA ARG A 203 -9.15 19.29 -10.93
C ARG A 203 -10.42 19.60 -11.75
N ASN A 204 -11.04 18.55 -12.28
CA ASN A 204 -12.23 18.63 -13.13
C ASN A 204 -12.95 17.27 -13.17
N GLN A 205 -14.09 17.23 -13.88
CA GLN A 205 -14.95 16.04 -13.95
C GLN A 205 -14.26 14.81 -14.57
N SER A 206 -13.29 14.97 -15.48
CA SER A 206 -12.60 13.84 -16.10
C SER A 206 -11.58 13.17 -15.15
N GLU A 207 -11.19 13.85 -14.06
CA GLU A 207 -10.29 13.35 -13.03
C GLU A 207 -11.03 12.83 -11.78
N ARG A 208 -12.36 12.89 -11.79
CA ARG A 208 -13.17 12.41 -10.70
C ARG A 208 -12.99 10.91 -10.52
N ILE A 209 -12.79 10.51 -9.27
CA ILE A 209 -12.65 9.11 -8.85
C ILE A 209 -13.95 8.65 -8.19
N ASP A 210 -14.58 7.65 -8.75
CA ASP A 210 -15.78 7.05 -8.20
C ASP A 210 -15.46 5.76 -7.44
N SER A 211 -14.40 5.03 -7.84
CA SER A 211 -13.90 3.89 -7.09
C SER A 211 -12.44 3.57 -7.39
N VAL A 212 -11.76 2.95 -6.44
CA VAL A 212 -10.40 2.39 -6.58
C VAL A 212 -10.38 0.95 -6.07
N ILE A 213 -9.38 0.18 -6.53
CA ILE A 213 -9.14 -1.20 -6.10
C ILE A 213 -7.79 -1.28 -5.41
N ALA A 214 -7.78 -1.81 -4.20
CA ALA A 214 -6.60 -2.29 -3.50
C ALA A 214 -6.46 -3.80 -3.66
N PHE A 215 -5.25 -4.35 -3.57
CA PHE A 215 -4.97 -5.76 -3.86
C PHE A 215 -4.60 -6.56 -2.62
N THR A 216 -4.09 -5.90 -1.59
CA THR A 216 -3.81 -6.40 -0.24
C THR A 216 -3.74 -5.20 0.70
N GLY A 217 -2.88 -5.25 1.71
CA GLY A 217 -2.51 -4.09 2.50
C GLY A 217 -2.69 -4.29 3.98
N GLN A 218 -2.47 -3.21 4.71
CA GLN A 218 -2.65 -3.12 6.15
C GLN A 218 -3.76 -2.14 6.51
N ALA A 219 -4.07 -2.04 7.79
CA ALA A 219 -4.98 -1.06 8.37
C ALA A 219 -4.23 -0.12 9.31
N PHE A 220 -4.55 1.17 9.25
CA PHE A 220 -3.98 2.16 10.15
C PHE A 220 -5.06 3.10 10.71
N ARG A 221 -4.67 3.92 11.69
CA ARG A 221 -5.52 4.96 12.27
C ARG A 221 -4.69 6.18 12.64
N PHE A 222 -5.33 7.31 12.83
CA PHE A 222 -4.70 8.50 13.41
C PHE A 222 -4.83 8.51 14.94
N GLU A 223 -3.86 9.08 15.62
CA GLU A 223 -3.96 9.39 17.04
C GLU A 223 -4.90 10.58 17.29
N SER A 224 -4.86 11.61 16.43
CA SER A 224 -5.60 12.84 16.66
C SER A 224 -6.28 13.44 15.43
N ARG A 225 -5.56 13.68 14.37
CA ARG A 225 -6.04 14.42 13.18
C ARG A 225 -5.58 13.76 11.89
N GLY A 226 -6.53 13.60 10.97
CA GLY A 226 -6.30 13.13 9.62
C GLY A 226 -7.63 13.10 8.87
N GLU A 227 -7.57 13.20 7.56
CA GLU A 227 -8.73 13.16 6.70
C GLU A 227 -8.75 11.80 5.99
N PRO A 228 -9.76 10.95 6.27
CA PRO A 228 -9.87 9.64 5.62
C PRO A 228 -10.11 9.80 4.13
N LEU A 229 -9.48 8.94 3.32
CA LEU A 229 -9.76 8.77 1.91
C LEU A 229 -10.39 7.39 1.65
N MET A 230 -9.81 6.35 2.22
CA MET A 230 -10.22 4.95 2.04
C MET A 230 -10.46 4.33 3.41
N THR A 231 -11.72 4.03 3.72
CA THR A 231 -12.16 3.45 5.00
C THR A 231 -12.51 1.99 4.83
N LEU A 232 -11.96 1.14 5.68
CA LEU A 232 -12.16 -0.30 5.65
C LEU A 232 -13.56 -0.70 6.13
N GLY A 233 -14.16 -1.63 5.42
CA GLY A 233 -15.50 -2.15 5.68
C GLY A 233 -15.61 -3.01 6.94
N ARG A 234 -16.86 -3.38 7.30
CA ARG A 234 -17.16 -4.11 8.55
C ARG A 234 -16.56 -5.51 8.63
N ASN A 235 -16.35 -6.15 7.50
CA ASN A 235 -15.87 -7.53 7.43
C ASN A 235 -14.34 -7.62 7.46
N ILE A 236 -13.64 -6.48 7.37
CA ILE A 236 -12.19 -6.51 7.30
C ILE A 236 -11.58 -6.80 8.67
N VAL A 237 -10.65 -7.73 8.67
CA VAL A 237 -9.88 -8.17 9.83
C VAL A 237 -8.40 -7.91 9.57
N LEU A 238 -7.72 -7.33 10.55
CA LEU A 238 -6.28 -7.19 10.56
C LEU A 238 -5.67 -8.44 11.21
N PHE A 239 -5.00 -9.26 10.43
CA PHE A 239 -4.23 -10.42 10.88
C PHE A 239 -2.77 -10.03 11.07
N MET A 240 -2.18 -10.41 12.19
CA MET A 240 -0.82 -10.04 12.58
C MET A 240 0.05 -11.30 12.78
N PRO A 241 0.48 -11.98 11.69
CA PRO A 241 1.31 -13.18 11.79
C PRO A 241 2.74 -12.83 12.22
N GLU A 242 3.46 -13.82 12.75
CA GLU A 242 4.89 -13.69 13.06
C GLU A 242 5.78 -13.77 11.82
N VAL A 243 5.33 -14.53 10.79
CA VAL A 243 5.97 -14.66 9.47
C VAL A 243 4.94 -14.28 8.42
N ALA A 244 5.30 -13.40 7.50
CA ALA A 244 4.39 -12.92 6.46
C ALA A 244 3.80 -14.09 5.65
N TRP A 245 2.50 -14.01 5.36
CA TRP A 245 1.73 -15.01 4.63
C TRP A 245 1.56 -16.36 5.34
N GLN A 246 2.02 -16.51 6.58
CA GLN A 246 1.80 -17.71 7.36
C GLN A 246 0.70 -17.49 8.41
N PHE A 247 -0.51 -17.92 8.07
CA PHE A 247 -1.67 -17.77 8.93
C PHE A 247 -2.07 -19.09 9.58
N SER A 248 -2.53 -19.02 10.82
CA SER A 248 -3.07 -20.15 11.57
C SER A 248 -4.26 -19.69 12.42
N LYS A 249 -4.94 -20.62 13.08
CA LYS A 249 -6.01 -20.29 14.04
C LYS A 249 -5.50 -19.52 15.28
N LEU A 250 -4.19 -19.51 15.50
CA LEU A 250 -3.54 -18.79 16.59
C LEU A 250 -2.97 -17.44 16.16
N THR A 251 -3.03 -17.10 14.87
CA THR A 251 -2.58 -15.79 14.37
C THR A 251 -3.37 -14.69 15.07
N PRO A 252 -2.71 -13.76 15.79
CA PRO A 252 -3.38 -12.64 16.41
C PRO A 252 -4.15 -11.83 15.36
N SER A 253 -5.36 -11.43 15.70
CA SER A 253 -6.21 -10.66 14.79
C SER A 253 -7.12 -9.72 15.54
N MET A 254 -7.55 -8.67 14.86
CA MET A 254 -8.52 -7.71 15.38
C MET A 254 -9.40 -7.17 14.24
N SER A 255 -10.59 -6.67 14.59
CA SER A 255 -11.43 -5.98 13.59
C SER A 255 -10.70 -4.74 13.07
N ALA A 256 -10.66 -4.60 11.75
CA ALA A 256 -10.20 -3.39 11.06
C ALA A 256 -11.37 -2.50 10.60
N SER A 257 -12.60 -2.81 11.01
CA SER A 257 -13.78 -2.02 10.68
C SER A 257 -13.61 -0.55 11.06
N GLY A 258 -13.76 0.35 10.09
CA GLY A 258 -13.60 1.78 10.28
C GLY A 258 -12.15 2.27 10.39
N MET A 259 -11.16 1.39 10.38
CA MET A 259 -9.76 1.76 10.18
C MET A 259 -9.53 2.20 8.74
N LEU A 260 -8.37 2.77 8.45
CA LEU A 260 -8.06 3.39 7.17
C LEU A 260 -7.04 2.56 6.39
N GLN A 261 -7.16 2.62 5.06
CA GLN A 261 -6.15 2.12 4.13
C GLN A 261 -5.59 3.25 3.24
N GLY A 262 -6.23 4.43 3.23
CA GLY A 262 -5.76 5.64 2.58
C GLY A 262 -6.25 6.87 3.32
N ALA A 263 -5.38 7.86 3.54
CA ALA A 263 -5.71 9.09 4.23
C ALA A 263 -4.69 10.20 3.96
N VAL A 264 -5.04 11.42 4.35
CA VAL A 264 -4.12 12.55 4.28
C VAL A 264 -4.11 13.32 5.60
N VAL A 265 -3.02 14.05 5.83
CA VAL A 265 -2.90 14.95 6.97
C VAL A 265 -2.06 16.17 6.61
N SER A 266 -2.48 17.35 7.08
CA SER A 266 -1.65 18.55 7.07
C SER A 266 -0.73 18.52 8.28
N PHE A 267 0.58 18.64 8.06
CA PHE A 267 1.59 18.61 9.12
C PHE A 267 2.49 19.85 9.04
N GLY A 268 2.29 20.78 9.95
CA GLY A 268 2.93 22.09 9.87
C GLY A 268 2.48 22.84 8.61
N LYS A 269 3.43 23.19 7.74
CA LYS A 269 3.18 23.81 6.42
C LYS A 269 3.12 22.78 5.29
N GLY A 270 3.44 21.52 5.57
CA GLY A 270 3.51 20.45 4.60
C GLY A 270 2.28 19.56 4.58
N ARG A 271 2.32 18.58 3.69
CA ARG A 271 1.23 17.65 3.42
C ARG A 271 1.74 16.22 3.47
N VAL A 272 0.97 15.32 4.05
CA VAL A 272 1.27 13.89 4.08
C VAL A 272 0.10 13.12 3.50
N ALA A 273 0.38 12.28 2.51
CA ALA A 273 -0.53 11.22 2.07
C ALA A 273 0.01 9.89 2.59
N VAL A 274 -0.82 9.09 3.23
CA VAL A 274 -0.46 7.79 3.77
C VAL A 274 -1.37 6.71 3.22
N PHE A 275 -0.77 5.61 2.76
CA PHE A 275 -1.50 4.48 2.21
C PHE A 275 -0.98 3.16 2.77
N GLY A 276 -1.91 2.28 3.09
CA GLY A 276 -1.65 0.94 3.58
C GLY A 276 -1.59 -0.12 2.49
N GLU A 277 -1.44 0.29 1.22
CA GLU A 277 -1.38 -0.61 0.07
C GLU A 277 -0.53 0.02 -1.04
N ALA A 278 0.34 -0.77 -1.66
CA ALA A 278 1.32 -0.28 -2.63
C ALA A 278 1.02 -0.73 -4.07
N ALA A 279 0.42 -1.90 -4.26
CA ALA A 279 0.21 -2.46 -5.59
C ALA A 279 -0.77 -1.61 -6.41
N MET A 280 -1.76 -0.97 -5.78
CA MET A 280 -2.71 -0.10 -6.47
C MET A 280 -2.06 1.06 -7.24
N PHE A 281 -0.85 1.47 -6.86
CA PHE A 281 -0.05 2.51 -7.51
C PHE A 281 1.03 1.95 -8.43
N SER A 282 1.14 0.62 -8.54
CA SER A 282 2.05 -0.06 -9.45
C SER A 282 1.31 -0.56 -10.70
N ALA A 283 2.04 -1.16 -11.63
CA ALA A 283 1.52 -2.09 -12.59
C ALA A 283 2.39 -3.34 -12.56
N GLN A 284 1.83 -4.43 -12.12
CA GLN A 284 2.53 -5.69 -11.93
C GLN A 284 1.79 -6.82 -12.64
N VAL A 285 2.50 -7.91 -12.88
CA VAL A 285 1.92 -9.18 -13.30
C VAL A 285 2.33 -10.26 -12.31
N THR A 286 1.41 -11.15 -11.99
CA THR A 286 1.58 -12.18 -10.96
C THR A 286 1.22 -13.55 -11.50
N GLY A 287 1.94 -14.56 -11.04
CA GLY A 287 1.75 -15.96 -11.40
C GLY A 287 2.08 -16.30 -12.86
N PRO A 288 1.96 -17.61 -13.23
CA PRO A 288 2.28 -18.09 -14.58
C PRO A 288 1.37 -17.47 -15.66
N GLU A 289 0.14 -17.16 -15.31
CA GLU A 289 -0.86 -16.55 -16.21
C GLU A 289 -0.65 -15.05 -16.39
N ARG A 290 0.36 -14.46 -15.72
CA ARG A 290 0.68 -13.04 -15.77
C ARG A 290 -0.54 -12.15 -15.48
N ARG A 291 -1.31 -12.49 -14.44
CA ARG A 291 -2.52 -11.74 -14.04
C ARG A 291 -2.13 -10.32 -13.62
N PRO A 292 -2.79 -9.29 -14.15
CA PRO A 292 -2.52 -7.91 -13.77
C PRO A 292 -2.83 -7.65 -12.29
N ALA A 293 -2.00 -6.81 -11.65
CA ALA A 293 -2.22 -6.31 -10.30
C ALA A 293 -1.72 -4.86 -10.22
N GLY A 294 -2.62 -3.94 -9.97
CA GLY A 294 -2.34 -2.50 -9.92
C GLY A 294 -3.07 -1.70 -11.00
N MET A 295 -2.43 -0.65 -11.51
CA MET A 295 -3.02 0.25 -12.52
C MET A 295 -3.29 -0.41 -13.87
N ASN A 296 -2.68 -1.56 -14.15
CA ASN A 296 -2.89 -2.37 -15.35
C ASN A 296 -4.05 -3.37 -15.23
N ASP A 297 -4.69 -3.46 -14.06
CA ASP A 297 -5.83 -4.35 -13.86
C ASP A 297 -7.10 -3.71 -14.46
N PRO A 298 -7.82 -4.42 -15.35
CA PRO A 298 -9.06 -3.90 -15.93
C PRO A 298 -10.15 -3.56 -14.91
N SER A 299 -10.13 -4.17 -13.71
CA SER A 299 -11.06 -3.86 -12.63
C SER A 299 -10.72 -2.56 -11.87
N ALA A 300 -9.51 -2.01 -12.10
CA ALA A 300 -8.98 -0.82 -11.42
C ALA A 300 -8.75 0.37 -12.37
N PRO A 301 -9.72 0.74 -13.23
CA PRO A 301 -9.51 1.73 -14.31
C PRO A 301 -9.18 3.13 -13.80
N GLN A 302 -9.52 3.45 -12.55
CA GLN A 302 -9.30 4.78 -11.98
C GLN A 302 -8.08 4.87 -11.06
N ASN A 303 -7.36 3.76 -10.81
CA ASN A 303 -6.20 3.78 -9.90
C ASN A 303 -5.08 4.72 -10.39
N ALA A 304 -4.81 4.76 -11.69
CA ALA A 304 -3.79 5.66 -12.26
C ALA A 304 -4.18 7.15 -12.06
N GLN A 305 -5.43 7.50 -12.33
CA GLN A 305 -5.90 8.88 -12.12
C GLN A 305 -5.93 9.23 -10.62
N PHE A 306 -6.29 8.27 -9.75
CA PHE A 306 -6.24 8.49 -8.30
C PHE A 306 -4.81 8.79 -7.82
N ALA A 307 -3.81 8.06 -8.33
CA ALA A 307 -2.40 8.34 -8.03
C ALA A 307 -2.00 9.77 -8.45
N LEU A 308 -2.41 10.22 -9.64
CA LEU A 308 -2.18 11.60 -10.09
C LEU A 308 -2.86 12.62 -9.17
N ASN A 309 -4.11 12.39 -8.78
CA ASN A 309 -4.82 13.31 -7.90
C ASN A 309 -4.17 13.43 -6.52
N VAL A 310 -3.65 12.31 -5.95
CA VAL A 310 -2.85 12.35 -4.72
C VAL A 310 -1.61 13.23 -4.92
N LEU A 311 -0.92 13.07 -6.04
CA LEU A 311 0.26 13.86 -6.35
C LEU A 311 -0.08 15.35 -6.58
N HIS A 312 -1.19 15.64 -7.25
CA HIS A 312 -1.72 17.00 -7.43
C HIS A 312 -2.00 17.67 -6.07
N TRP A 313 -2.59 16.93 -5.14
CA TRP A 313 -2.81 17.42 -3.78
C TRP A 313 -1.49 17.69 -3.05
N LEU A 314 -0.54 16.77 -3.11
CA LEU A 314 0.80 16.94 -2.51
C LEU A 314 1.58 18.12 -3.12
N SER A 315 1.32 18.45 -4.39
CA SER A 315 1.93 19.57 -5.10
C SER A 315 1.26 20.92 -4.80
N GLY A 316 0.06 20.91 -4.22
CA GLY A 316 -0.74 22.11 -4.00
C GLY A 316 -1.57 22.55 -5.19
N LEU A 317 -1.85 21.66 -6.14
CA LEU A 317 -2.78 21.90 -7.26
C LEU A 317 -4.23 21.62 -6.88
N LEU A 318 -4.45 20.86 -5.80
CA LEU A 318 -5.74 20.54 -5.21
C LEU A 318 -5.79 21.00 -3.74
#